data_cf543619fd79f56953c7d8a7d5e0dcc7
#
_entry.id   cf543619fd79f56953c7d8a7d5e0dcc7
#
_cell.length_a   1.000
_cell.length_b   1.000
_cell.length_c   1.000
_cell.angle_alpha   90.00
_cell.angle_beta   90.00
_cell.angle_gamma   90.00
#
_symmetry.space_group_name_H-M   'P 1'
#
loop_
_entity.id
_entity.type
_entity.pdbx_description
1 polymer ?
#
loop_
_entity_poly.entity_id
_entity_poly.type
_entity_poly.pdbx_seq_one_letter_code
_entity_poly.pdbx_strand_id
1 'polypeptide(L)'
;MKISILKNTIQEYSWGSTRAIADLLGRKNPERKTQAELWMGAHPKAPSLVQHNGRWVSLPELIAKNPVDLLGKKVAQNFNDQLPYLFKVLAAAKPLSIQAHPDQKQAREGFQRENAQKIPLEAPHRNYRDANHKPECICALTRFWALSRFRKISGILAYFEKLNLRQLEV
;
A
#
# COMPACT_ATOMS: atom_id res chain seq x y z
N MET A 1 6.34 10.43 -25.50
CA MET A 1 6.34 10.17 -24.04
C MET A 1 7.68 10.64 -23.50
N LYS A 2 7.73 11.52 -22.50
CA LYS A 2 8.99 11.96 -21.85
C LYS A 2 9.18 11.10 -20.59
N ILE A 3 10.36 10.54 -20.42
CA ILE A 3 10.76 9.87 -19.18
C ILE A 3 11.19 10.95 -18.19
N SER A 4 10.66 10.90 -16.98
CA SER A 4 11.00 11.87 -15.93
C SER A 4 11.53 11.14 -14.70
N ILE A 5 12.44 11.79 -13.98
CA ILE A 5 12.98 11.26 -12.72
C ILE A 5 11.98 11.52 -11.60
N LEU A 6 11.78 10.54 -10.75
CA LEU A 6 10.97 10.65 -9.55
C LEU A 6 11.85 10.70 -8.29
N LYS A 7 11.47 11.55 -7.35
CA LYS A 7 11.97 11.54 -5.98
C LYS A 7 10.87 10.96 -5.10
N ASN A 8 11.14 9.82 -4.50
CA ASN A 8 10.16 8.98 -3.81
C ASN A 8 10.34 9.05 -2.30
N THR A 9 9.26 8.78 -1.57
CA THR A 9 9.24 8.77 -0.10
C THR A 9 9.41 7.36 0.44
N ILE A 10 10.23 7.22 1.47
CA ILE A 10 10.39 5.97 2.23
C ILE A 10 9.50 6.04 3.47
N GLN A 11 8.75 4.97 3.72
CA GLN A 11 7.97 4.79 4.95
C GLN A 11 8.80 4.01 5.97
N GLU A 12 9.01 4.60 7.15
CA GLU A 12 9.87 4.07 8.20
C GLU A 12 9.09 3.28 9.26
N TYR A 13 8.24 2.33 8.80
CA TYR A 13 7.52 1.47 9.75
C TYR A 13 8.47 0.52 10.48
N SER A 14 8.16 0.20 11.74
CA SER A 14 9.00 -0.60 12.65
C SER A 14 9.31 -2.02 12.18
N TRP A 15 8.54 -2.54 11.23
CA TRP A 15 8.74 -3.86 10.63
C TRP A 15 9.68 -3.85 9.42
N GLY A 16 10.13 -2.66 9.00
CA GLY A 16 10.97 -2.48 7.82
C GLY A 16 12.40 -3.00 8.02
N SER A 17 13.04 -3.31 6.89
CA SER A 17 14.47 -3.63 6.84
C SER A 17 15.31 -2.38 7.04
N THR A 18 16.44 -2.52 7.73
CA THR A 18 17.43 -1.44 7.89
C THR A 18 18.44 -1.40 6.73
N ARG A 19 18.32 -2.31 5.74
CA ARG A 19 19.30 -2.46 4.67
C ARG A 19 18.68 -2.51 3.27
N ALA A 20 17.62 -3.29 3.06
CA ALA A 20 17.20 -3.71 1.73
C ALA A 20 16.87 -2.54 0.77
N ILE A 21 16.16 -1.49 1.22
CA ILE A 21 15.87 -0.31 0.38
C ILE A 21 17.13 0.54 0.19
N ALA A 22 17.95 0.69 1.23
CA ALA A 22 19.21 1.43 1.12
C ALA A 22 20.16 0.76 0.11
N ASP A 23 20.32 -0.56 0.21
CA ASP A 23 21.15 -1.35 -0.71
C ASP A 23 20.60 -1.26 -2.15
N LEU A 24 19.29 -1.37 -2.34
CA LEU A 24 18.62 -1.23 -3.65
C LEU A 24 18.89 0.14 -4.29
N LEU A 25 18.90 1.20 -3.47
CA LEU A 25 19.11 2.57 -3.93
C LEU A 25 20.60 2.95 -4.03
N GLY A 26 21.54 2.06 -3.68
CA GLY A 26 22.97 2.35 -3.59
C GLY A 26 23.28 3.45 -2.56
N ARG A 27 22.51 3.55 -1.47
CA ARG A 27 22.64 4.58 -0.43
C ARG A 27 23.09 3.98 0.90
N LYS A 28 23.83 4.76 1.68
CA LYS A 28 24.17 4.39 3.06
C LYS A 28 22.99 4.70 3.99
N ASN A 29 22.76 3.84 4.97
CA ASN A 29 21.82 4.06 6.08
C ASN A 29 22.57 3.93 7.42
N PRO A 30 23.45 4.91 7.77
CA PRO A 30 24.34 4.82 8.92
C PRO A 30 23.58 4.77 10.25
N GLU A 31 22.43 5.43 10.33
CA GLU A 31 21.56 5.43 11.51
C GLU A 31 20.74 4.14 11.65
N ARG A 32 20.84 3.22 10.70
CA ARG A 32 20.08 1.96 10.67
C ARG A 32 18.58 2.15 10.88
N LYS A 33 18.02 3.25 10.38
CA LYS A 33 16.57 3.48 10.39
C LYS A 33 15.84 2.37 9.63
N THR A 34 14.70 1.97 10.12
CA THR A 34 13.84 1.03 9.41
C THR A 34 13.30 1.67 8.14
N GLN A 35 13.40 0.98 7.03
CA GLN A 35 12.90 1.39 5.71
C GLN A 35 11.98 0.28 5.22
N ALA A 36 10.68 0.48 5.40
CA ALA A 36 9.69 -0.56 5.16
C ALA A 36 9.15 -0.58 3.75
N GLU A 37 8.82 0.60 3.21
CA GLU A 37 8.26 0.74 1.88
C GLU A 37 8.85 1.98 1.19
N LEU A 38 9.21 1.84 -0.09
CA LEU A 38 9.51 2.96 -0.98
C LEU A 38 8.28 3.20 -1.86
N TRP A 39 7.63 4.33 -1.70
CA TRP A 39 6.41 4.67 -2.43
C TRP A 39 6.69 5.44 -3.71
N MET A 40 6.13 5.00 -4.82
CA MET A 40 6.22 5.62 -6.14
C MET A 40 4.82 5.85 -6.69
N GLY A 41 4.35 7.09 -6.63
CA GLY A 41 2.99 7.41 -7.08
C GLY A 41 2.44 8.72 -6.55
N ALA A 42 1.13 8.89 -6.69
CA ALA A 42 0.40 10.12 -6.36
C ALA A 42 -0.38 10.04 -5.03
N HIS A 43 0.02 9.18 -4.09
CA HIS A 43 -0.70 8.99 -2.85
C HIS A 43 -0.69 10.28 -2.01
N PRO A 44 -1.86 10.78 -1.50
CA PRO A 44 -1.94 12.08 -0.81
C PRO A 44 -1.03 12.20 0.40
N LYS A 45 -0.83 11.13 1.16
CA LYS A 45 0.01 11.10 2.36
C LYS A 45 1.49 11.32 2.06
N ALA A 46 1.97 10.80 0.92
CA ALA A 46 3.38 10.84 0.57
C ALA A 46 3.55 10.75 -0.96
N PRO A 47 3.22 11.81 -1.70
CA PRO A 47 3.34 11.82 -3.15
C PRO A 47 4.80 11.84 -3.58
N SER A 48 5.08 11.21 -4.73
CA SER A 48 6.35 11.39 -5.40
C SER A 48 6.48 12.80 -5.94
N LEU A 49 7.69 13.34 -5.95
CA LEU A 49 8.04 14.53 -6.71
C LEU A 49 8.58 14.10 -8.07
N VAL A 50 8.25 14.86 -9.10
CA VAL A 50 8.72 14.66 -10.47
C VAL A 50 9.54 15.84 -10.93
N GLN A 51 10.63 15.60 -11.64
CA GLN A 51 11.40 16.66 -12.23
C GLN A 51 10.71 17.18 -13.51
N HIS A 52 10.21 18.40 -13.45
CA HIS A 52 9.51 19.05 -14.54
C HIS A 52 10.07 20.46 -14.76
N ASN A 53 10.54 20.76 -15.98
CA ASN A 53 11.13 22.06 -16.34
C ASN A 53 12.20 22.55 -15.34
N GLY A 54 13.12 21.65 -14.94
CA GLY A 54 14.22 21.95 -14.02
C GLY A 54 13.82 22.08 -12.53
N ARG A 55 12.57 21.85 -12.18
CA ARG A 55 12.05 21.96 -10.81
C ARG A 55 11.41 20.65 -10.35
N TRP A 56 11.43 20.42 -9.05
CA TRP A 56 10.68 19.33 -8.42
C TRP A 56 9.24 19.77 -8.17
N VAL A 57 8.27 19.04 -8.74
CA VAL A 57 6.84 19.31 -8.66
C VAL A 57 6.15 18.08 -8.10
N SER A 58 5.10 18.26 -7.32
CA SER A 58 4.27 17.14 -6.82
C SER A 58 3.60 16.42 -7.99
N LEU A 59 3.73 15.09 -8.02
CA LEU A 59 3.13 14.28 -9.08
C LEU A 59 1.61 14.45 -9.19
N PRO A 60 0.83 14.44 -8.09
CA PRO A 60 -0.61 14.72 -8.16
C PRO A 60 -0.93 16.11 -8.69
N GLU A 61 -0.17 17.15 -8.33
CA GLU A 61 -0.38 18.50 -8.87
C GLU A 61 -0.10 18.56 -10.38
N LEU A 62 0.91 17.85 -10.84
CA LEU A 62 1.20 17.78 -12.28
C LEU A 62 0.13 17.03 -13.03
N ILE A 63 -0.36 15.92 -12.48
CA ILE A 63 -1.47 15.14 -13.04
C ILE A 63 -2.73 16.00 -13.12
N ALA A 64 -3.09 16.72 -12.07
CA ALA A 64 -4.29 17.57 -12.03
C ALA A 64 -4.27 18.68 -13.11
N LYS A 65 -3.08 19.16 -13.49
CA LYS A 65 -2.94 20.15 -14.56
C LYS A 65 -3.08 19.56 -15.96
N ASN A 66 -2.65 18.33 -16.17
CA ASN A 66 -2.59 17.67 -17.48
C ASN A 66 -2.95 16.18 -17.40
N PRO A 67 -4.16 15.84 -16.94
CA PRO A 67 -4.52 14.44 -16.65
C PRO A 67 -4.48 13.56 -17.89
N VAL A 68 -5.01 14.03 -19.01
CA VAL A 68 -5.07 13.26 -20.26
C VAL A 68 -3.69 12.99 -20.83
N ASP A 69 -2.79 13.95 -20.77
CA ASP A 69 -1.42 13.81 -21.30
C ASP A 69 -0.57 12.87 -20.46
N LEU A 70 -0.80 12.82 -19.14
CA LEU A 70 -0.01 12.04 -18.19
C LEU A 70 -0.58 10.64 -17.93
N LEU A 71 -1.91 10.52 -17.84
CA LEU A 71 -2.59 9.25 -17.55
C LEU A 71 -3.13 8.58 -18.81
N GLY A 72 -3.32 9.32 -19.88
CA GLY A 72 -4.07 8.92 -21.05
C GLY A 72 -5.59 9.07 -20.84
N LYS A 73 -6.33 9.31 -21.94
CA LYS A 73 -7.76 9.62 -21.92
C LYS A 73 -8.60 8.58 -21.15
N LYS A 74 -8.34 7.29 -21.39
CA LYS A 74 -9.10 6.19 -20.76
C LYS A 74 -8.92 6.16 -19.24
N VAL A 75 -7.69 6.33 -18.75
CA VAL A 75 -7.42 6.31 -17.30
C VAL A 75 -7.98 7.58 -16.63
N ALA A 76 -7.76 8.74 -17.22
CA ALA A 76 -8.30 9.99 -16.71
C ALA A 76 -9.82 9.92 -16.55
N GLN A 77 -10.55 9.44 -17.57
CA GLN A 77 -12.01 9.31 -17.52
C GLN A 77 -12.50 8.27 -16.49
N ASN A 78 -11.84 7.10 -16.41
CA ASN A 78 -12.30 6.01 -15.55
C ASN A 78 -11.96 6.23 -14.06
N PHE A 79 -10.95 7.04 -13.75
CA PHE A 79 -10.43 7.24 -12.40
C PHE A 79 -10.43 8.71 -11.95
N ASN A 80 -11.32 9.54 -12.53
CA ASN A 80 -11.51 10.93 -12.14
C ASN A 80 -10.19 11.72 -12.08
N ASP A 81 -9.40 11.64 -13.14
CA ASP A 81 -8.10 12.31 -13.27
C ASP A 81 -7.07 11.91 -12.20
N GLN A 82 -7.24 10.76 -11.57
CA GLN A 82 -6.31 10.26 -10.56
C GLN A 82 -5.51 9.06 -11.07
N LEU A 83 -4.26 8.95 -10.59
CA LEU A 83 -3.45 7.75 -10.79
C LEU A 83 -4.03 6.59 -9.96
N PRO A 84 -4.54 5.49 -10.59
CA PRO A 84 -5.33 4.49 -9.89
C PRO A 84 -4.52 3.44 -9.13
N TYR A 85 -3.23 3.64 -8.95
CA TYR A 85 -2.37 2.70 -8.23
C TYR A 85 -1.24 3.40 -7.49
N LEU A 86 -0.66 2.69 -6.53
CA LEU A 86 0.58 3.05 -5.86
C LEU A 86 1.57 1.92 -6.05
N PHE A 87 2.65 2.19 -6.77
CA PHE A 87 3.76 1.25 -6.90
C PHE A 87 4.66 1.36 -5.67
N LYS A 88 5.10 0.20 -5.15
CA LYS A 88 5.94 0.15 -3.95
C LYS A 88 7.08 -0.84 -4.10
N VAL A 89 8.20 -0.55 -3.46
CA VAL A 89 9.15 -1.59 -3.04
C VAL A 89 8.91 -1.86 -1.56
N LEU A 90 8.62 -3.10 -1.23
CA LEU A 90 8.37 -3.55 0.14
C LEU A 90 9.59 -4.29 0.67
N ALA A 91 10.06 -3.91 1.86
CA ALA A 91 11.25 -4.49 2.50
C ALA A 91 10.94 -4.89 3.95
N ALA A 92 10.23 -6.01 4.10
CA ALA A 92 9.85 -6.53 5.42
C ALA A 92 11.00 -7.28 6.07
N ALA A 93 11.40 -6.88 7.28
CA ALA A 93 12.32 -7.63 8.16
C ALA A 93 11.59 -8.43 9.25
N LYS A 94 10.28 -8.19 9.41
CA LYS A 94 9.42 -8.86 10.39
C LYS A 94 8.13 -9.30 9.68
N PRO A 95 7.44 -10.33 10.17
CA PRO A 95 6.12 -10.71 9.68
C PRO A 95 5.14 -9.56 9.77
N LEU A 96 4.31 -9.41 8.75
CA LEU A 96 3.20 -8.45 8.72
C LEU A 96 1.92 -9.13 9.21
N SER A 97 0.98 -8.33 9.71
CA SER A 97 -0.36 -8.80 10.03
C SER A 97 -1.11 -9.24 8.77
N ILE A 98 -2.02 -10.18 8.93
CA ILE A 98 -2.95 -10.53 7.86
C ILE A 98 -3.95 -9.38 7.71
N GLN A 99 -4.13 -8.91 6.47
CA GLN A 99 -5.08 -7.86 6.15
C GLN A 99 -6.17 -8.41 5.23
N ALA A 100 -7.42 -8.17 5.57
CA ALA A 100 -8.57 -8.43 4.73
C ALA A 100 -9.01 -7.13 4.06
N HIS A 101 -8.86 -7.07 2.73
CA HIS A 101 -9.27 -5.89 1.97
C HIS A 101 -10.72 -6.04 1.51
N PRO A 102 -11.53 -4.97 1.59
CA PRO A 102 -12.91 -4.99 1.12
C PRO A 102 -12.96 -5.06 -0.42
N ASP A 103 -14.05 -5.62 -0.95
CA ASP A 103 -14.40 -5.42 -2.34
C ASP A 103 -14.91 -3.98 -2.58
N GLN A 104 -15.20 -3.62 -3.85
CA GLN A 104 -15.60 -2.26 -4.20
C GLN A 104 -16.93 -1.84 -3.56
N LYS A 105 -17.87 -2.78 -3.40
CA LYS A 105 -19.17 -2.51 -2.76
C LYS A 105 -18.99 -2.29 -1.26
N GLN A 106 -18.30 -3.21 -0.60
CA GLN A 106 -17.99 -3.13 0.83
C GLN A 106 -17.20 -1.85 1.17
N ALA A 107 -16.23 -1.45 0.33
CA ALA A 107 -15.47 -0.24 0.54
C ALA A 107 -16.35 1.01 0.52
N ARG A 108 -17.26 1.13 -0.48
CA ARG A 108 -18.20 2.24 -0.58
C ARG A 108 -19.18 2.30 0.58
N GLU A 109 -19.82 1.17 0.89
CA GLU A 109 -20.79 1.07 1.99
C GLU A 109 -20.14 1.34 3.35
N GLY A 110 -18.95 0.79 3.58
CA GLY A 110 -18.20 1.01 4.80
C GLY A 110 -17.79 2.47 4.97
N PHE A 111 -17.28 3.09 3.93
CA PHE A 111 -16.88 4.51 3.93
C PHE A 111 -18.09 5.42 4.21
N GLN A 112 -19.23 5.19 3.54
CA GLN A 112 -20.45 5.95 3.77
C GLN A 112 -20.99 5.77 5.21
N ARG A 113 -20.99 4.54 5.73
CA ARG A 113 -21.41 4.23 7.09
C ARG A 113 -20.56 4.96 8.13
N GLU A 114 -19.24 4.89 8.03
CA GLU A 114 -18.33 5.54 8.98
C GLU A 114 -18.40 7.07 8.89
N ASN A 115 -18.66 7.63 7.69
CA ASN A 115 -18.93 9.06 7.52
C ASN A 115 -20.26 9.48 8.18
N ALA A 116 -21.33 8.68 8.01
CA ALA A 116 -22.62 8.95 8.67
C ALA A 116 -22.49 8.90 10.20
N GLN A 117 -21.64 8.04 10.73
CA GLN A 117 -21.30 7.96 12.15
C GLN A 117 -20.34 9.06 12.60
N LYS A 118 -19.93 9.98 11.70
CA LYS A 118 -19.00 11.08 11.97
C LYS A 118 -17.65 10.63 12.55
N ILE A 119 -17.19 9.41 12.21
CA ILE A 119 -15.88 8.92 12.62
C ILE A 119 -14.81 9.69 11.83
N PRO A 120 -13.87 10.40 12.47
CA PRO A 120 -12.82 11.14 11.77
C PRO A 120 -11.96 10.22 10.91
N LEU A 121 -11.49 10.70 9.75
CA LEU A 121 -10.64 9.92 8.84
C LEU A 121 -9.35 9.38 9.49
N GLU A 122 -8.79 10.14 10.42
CA GLU A 122 -7.56 9.80 11.14
C GLU A 122 -7.79 9.02 12.44
N ALA A 123 -9.05 8.72 12.78
CA ALA A 123 -9.34 7.96 14.00
C ALA A 123 -8.70 6.57 13.95
N PRO A 124 -8.02 6.11 15.03
CA PRO A 124 -7.35 4.81 15.04
C PRO A 124 -8.25 3.61 14.76
N HIS A 125 -9.52 3.72 15.15
CA HIS A 125 -10.54 2.68 14.99
C HIS A 125 -11.32 2.79 13.67
N ARG A 126 -10.98 3.75 12.79
CA ARG A 126 -11.60 3.86 11.47
C ARG A 126 -11.02 2.83 10.51
N ASN A 127 -11.91 2.01 9.92
CA ASN A 127 -11.53 0.96 8.98
C ASN A 127 -11.52 1.43 7.52
N TYR A 128 -12.50 2.27 7.14
CA TYR A 128 -12.68 2.71 5.75
C TYR A 128 -12.30 4.18 5.59
N ARG A 129 -11.06 4.43 5.16
CA ARG A 129 -10.52 5.79 4.99
C ARG A 129 -10.83 6.39 3.62
N ASP A 130 -11.23 5.56 2.67
CA ASP A 130 -11.72 5.94 1.34
C ASP A 130 -12.74 4.92 0.84
N ALA A 131 -13.35 5.18 -0.31
CA ALA A 131 -14.39 4.35 -0.90
C ALA A 131 -13.85 3.34 -1.93
N ASN A 132 -12.54 3.13 -2.00
CA ASN A 132 -11.92 2.29 -2.99
C ASN A 132 -11.61 0.90 -2.46
N HIS A 133 -11.82 -0.11 -3.30
CA HIS A 133 -11.25 -1.43 -3.05
C HIS A 133 -9.73 -1.38 -3.21
N LYS A 134 -9.04 -2.36 -2.62
CA LYS A 134 -7.57 -2.37 -2.61
C LYS A 134 -7.02 -3.71 -3.11
N PRO A 135 -7.15 -4.00 -4.41
CA PRO A 135 -6.48 -5.15 -4.99
C PRO A 135 -4.97 -4.96 -4.92
N GLU A 136 -4.26 -5.98 -4.50
CA GLU A 136 -2.80 -5.94 -4.39
C GLU A 136 -2.18 -7.11 -5.14
N CYS A 137 -1.04 -6.84 -5.75
CA CYS A 137 -0.20 -7.84 -6.38
C CYS A 137 1.23 -7.66 -5.87
N ILE A 138 1.90 -8.75 -5.51
CA ILE A 138 3.28 -8.73 -5.06
C ILE A 138 4.14 -9.59 -5.98
N CYS A 139 5.32 -9.06 -6.34
CA CYS A 139 6.36 -9.79 -7.06
C CYS A 139 7.59 -9.90 -6.16
N ALA A 140 8.00 -11.11 -5.83
CA ALA A 140 9.18 -11.35 -4.99
C ALA A 140 10.46 -11.09 -5.78
N LEU A 141 11.30 -10.16 -5.33
CA LEU A 141 12.63 -9.88 -5.86
C LEU A 141 13.73 -10.71 -5.16
N THR A 142 13.45 -11.14 -3.92
CA THR A 142 14.32 -11.96 -3.10
C THR A 142 13.49 -13.07 -2.46
N ARG A 143 14.09 -13.93 -1.64
CA ARG A 143 13.35 -14.90 -0.85
C ARG A 143 12.33 -14.18 0.02
N PHE A 144 11.04 -14.52 -0.16
CA PHE A 144 9.93 -13.87 0.51
C PHE A 144 8.94 -14.90 1.05
N TRP A 145 8.53 -14.72 2.31
CA TRP A 145 7.53 -15.54 2.95
C TRP A 145 6.24 -14.74 3.12
N ALA A 146 5.13 -15.29 2.64
CA ALA A 146 3.84 -14.65 2.73
C ALA A 146 2.76 -15.64 3.18
N LEU A 147 1.79 -15.14 3.94
CA LEU A 147 0.55 -15.84 4.23
C LEU A 147 -0.48 -15.41 3.18
N SER A 148 -1.06 -16.39 2.49
CA SER A 148 -2.10 -16.14 1.50
C SER A 148 -3.25 -17.10 1.71
N ARG A 149 -4.43 -16.57 1.98
CA ARG A 149 -5.68 -17.29 2.25
C ARG A 149 -5.66 -18.08 3.56
N PHE A 150 -6.85 -18.48 3.99
CA PHE A 150 -7.04 -19.45 5.06
C PHE A 150 -6.99 -20.88 4.51
N ARG A 151 -6.54 -21.82 5.34
CA ARG A 151 -6.65 -23.26 5.03
C ARG A 151 -8.12 -23.65 4.97
N LYS A 152 -8.42 -24.77 4.30
CA LYS A 152 -9.75 -25.40 4.37
C LYS A 152 -10.06 -25.72 5.84
N ILE A 153 -11.31 -25.54 6.26
CA ILE A 153 -11.76 -25.78 7.66
C ILE A 153 -11.35 -27.16 8.14
N SER A 154 -11.56 -28.21 7.31
CA SER A 154 -11.14 -29.57 7.64
C SER A 154 -9.65 -29.71 7.96
N GLY A 155 -8.80 -28.97 7.23
CA GLY A 155 -7.36 -28.95 7.52
C GLY A 155 -7.02 -28.18 8.80
N ILE A 156 -7.77 -27.13 9.15
CA ILE A 156 -7.60 -26.40 10.42
C ILE A 156 -7.97 -27.31 11.59
N LEU A 157 -9.11 -27.99 11.52
CA LEU A 157 -9.57 -28.92 12.54
C LEU A 157 -8.57 -30.06 12.77
N ALA A 158 -8.08 -30.68 11.69
CA ALA A 158 -7.07 -31.74 11.79
C ALA A 158 -5.76 -31.26 12.47
N TYR A 159 -5.35 -30.01 12.29
CA TYR A 159 -4.22 -29.46 13.01
C TYR A 159 -4.52 -29.23 14.50
N PHE A 160 -5.70 -28.75 14.85
CA PHE A 160 -6.10 -28.56 16.25
C PHE A 160 -6.19 -29.90 17.00
N GLU A 161 -6.75 -30.91 16.39
CA GLU A 161 -6.77 -32.27 16.92
C GLU A 161 -5.35 -32.81 17.16
N LYS A 162 -4.47 -32.65 16.15
CA LYS A 162 -3.09 -33.12 16.23
C LYS A 162 -2.26 -32.40 17.31
N LEU A 163 -2.56 -31.14 17.55
CA LEU A 163 -1.90 -30.32 18.59
C LEU A 163 -2.57 -30.43 19.95
N ASN A 164 -3.65 -31.23 20.07
CA ASN A 164 -4.43 -31.43 21.28
C ASN A 164 -4.91 -30.13 21.93
N LEU A 165 -5.24 -29.12 21.11
CA LEU A 165 -5.71 -27.81 21.56
C LEU A 165 -7.22 -27.87 21.90
N ARG A 166 -7.58 -28.61 22.95
CA ARG A 166 -8.98 -28.76 23.41
C ARG A 166 -9.57 -27.50 24.09
N GLN A 167 -8.80 -26.44 24.23
CA GLN A 167 -9.20 -25.22 24.96
C GLN A 167 -9.76 -24.09 24.09
N LEU A 168 -10.06 -24.35 22.82
CA LEU A 168 -10.69 -23.38 21.91
C LEU A 168 -12.15 -23.76 21.61
N GLU A 169 -12.88 -24.23 22.60
CA GLU A 169 -14.34 -24.24 22.56
C GLU A 169 -14.81 -22.79 22.77
N VAL A 170 -15.32 -22.19 21.68
CA VAL A 170 -15.99 -20.87 21.66
C VAL A 170 -17.48 -21.10 21.92
#